data_0db90aaab54a00d98b067d48ef88644a
#
_entry.id   0db90aaab54a00d98b067d48ef88644a
#
_cell.length_a   1.000
_cell.length_b   1.000
_cell.length_c   1.000
_cell.angle_alpha   90.00
_cell.angle_beta   90.00
_cell.angle_gamma   90.00
#
_symmetry.space_group_name_H-M   'P 1'
#
loop_
_entity.id
_entity.type
_entity.pdbx_description
1 polymer ?
#
loop_
_entity_poly.entity_id
_entity_poly.type
_entity_poly.pdbx_seq_one_letter_code
_entity_poly.pdbx_strand_id
1 'polypeptide(L)'
;MMSEVVSDAVNKCAEKYGFSGEEALRDLNVTVNVKKVEGKKVEKKEKKARARFPLPFSGEYSDICCQALRQNNGLYTQCQDARKGDGSYCKSCEKLADKSEAGIPEYGTIAQRMAVGPFEYTDPKGRKPTPYTKVMNKYKLTQEQVIEEAVKFGITINEEHFVAPVETKRGRPAQPK
;
A
#
# COMPACT_ATOMS: atom_id res chain seq x y z
N MET A 1 -39.24 -16.98 19.93
CA MET A 1 -39.95 -15.83 19.33
C MET A 1 -40.31 -14.74 20.34
N MET A 2 -40.80 -15.03 21.57
CA MET A 2 -41.09 -13.94 22.54
C MET A 2 -39.82 -13.24 23.10
N SER A 3 -38.69 -13.92 23.26
CA SER A 3 -37.47 -13.33 23.82
C SER A 3 -36.79 -12.30 22.91
N GLU A 4 -36.89 -12.46 21.60
CA GLU A 4 -36.32 -11.51 20.62
C GLU A 4 -37.08 -10.19 20.61
N VAL A 5 -38.39 -10.23 20.68
CA VAL A 5 -39.25 -9.04 20.71
C VAL A 5 -39.00 -8.22 21.98
N VAL A 6 -38.85 -8.89 23.13
CA VAL A 6 -38.52 -8.20 24.39
C VAL A 6 -37.14 -7.59 24.36
N SER A 7 -36.14 -8.28 23.81
CA SER A 7 -34.79 -7.75 23.68
C SER A 7 -34.75 -6.50 22.79
N ASP A 8 -35.42 -6.51 21.66
CA ASP A 8 -35.50 -5.37 20.75
C ASP A 8 -36.21 -4.16 21.37
N ALA A 9 -37.28 -4.41 22.13
CA ALA A 9 -38.00 -3.36 22.83
C ALA A 9 -37.14 -2.69 23.92
N VAL A 10 -36.42 -3.51 24.72
CA VAL A 10 -35.51 -2.99 25.75
C VAL A 10 -34.38 -2.19 25.16
N ASN A 11 -33.76 -2.66 24.07
CA ASN A 11 -32.67 -1.96 23.40
C ASN A 11 -33.12 -0.60 22.82
N LYS A 12 -34.29 -0.54 22.21
CA LYS A 12 -34.87 0.72 21.72
C LYS A 12 -35.17 1.70 22.85
N CYS A 13 -35.62 1.19 24.02
CA CYS A 13 -35.81 2.04 25.19
C CYS A 13 -34.47 2.51 25.78
N ALA A 14 -33.46 1.65 25.79
CA ALA A 14 -32.12 1.98 26.27
C ALA A 14 -31.50 3.13 25.45
N GLU A 15 -31.58 3.06 24.12
CA GLU A 15 -31.14 4.13 23.21
C GLU A 15 -31.90 5.44 23.44
N LYS A 16 -33.21 5.38 23.67
CA LYS A 16 -34.04 6.57 23.85
C LYS A 16 -33.87 7.25 25.21
N TYR A 17 -33.65 6.48 26.26
CA TYR A 17 -33.63 6.97 27.64
C TYR A 17 -32.26 6.94 28.28
N GLY A 18 -31.21 6.49 27.58
CA GLY A 18 -29.80 6.56 28.02
C GLY A 18 -29.44 5.62 29.16
N PHE A 19 -30.00 4.41 29.21
CA PHE A 19 -29.62 3.39 30.17
C PHE A 19 -29.00 2.17 29.48
N SER A 20 -28.36 1.26 30.26
CA SER A 20 -27.76 0.04 29.71
C SER A 20 -28.82 -1.02 29.40
N GLY A 21 -29.07 -1.31 28.12
CA GLY A 21 -29.98 -2.36 27.69
C GLY A 21 -29.57 -3.76 28.17
N GLU A 22 -28.27 -4.03 28.27
CA GLU A 22 -27.74 -5.32 28.77
C GLU A 22 -28.03 -5.54 30.27
N GLU A 23 -27.89 -4.50 31.09
CA GLU A 23 -28.23 -4.55 32.51
C GLU A 23 -29.72 -4.75 32.72
N ALA A 24 -30.54 -4.02 31.98
CA ALA A 24 -32.01 -4.14 32.06
C ALA A 24 -32.49 -5.55 31.64
N LEU A 25 -31.90 -6.16 30.62
CA LEU A 25 -32.21 -7.53 30.19
C LEU A 25 -31.78 -8.56 31.22
N ARG A 26 -30.68 -8.33 31.92
CA ARG A 26 -30.20 -9.20 33.00
C ARG A 26 -31.12 -9.13 34.23
N ASP A 27 -31.55 -7.96 34.62
CA ASP A 27 -32.45 -7.74 35.75
C ASP A 27 -33.83 -8.33 35.48
N LEU A 28 -34.30 -8.33 34.22
CA LEU A 28 -35.53 -8.94 33.81
C LEU A 28 -35.46 -10.47 33.68
N ASN A 29 -34.29 -11.07 33.97
CA ASN A 29 -34.05 -12.52 33.85
C ASN A 29 -34.35 -13.08 32.45
N VAL A 30 -34.30 -12.26 31.43
CA VAL A 30 -34.50 -12.67 30.05
C VAL A 30 -33.23 -13.33 29.54
N THR A 31 -33.18 -14.66 29.52
CA THR A 31 -32.07 -15.39 28.89
C THR A 31 -32.18 -15.21 27.37
N VAL A 32 -31.47 -14.21 26.87
CA VAL A 32 -31.29 -14.03 25.43
C VAL A 32 -30.26 -15.07 24.97
N ASN A 33 -30.73 -16.11 24.26
CA ASN A 33 -29.87 -16.97 23.49
C ASN A 33 -29.26 -16.12 22.32
N VAL A 34 -28.31 -15.30 22.67
CA VAL A 34 -27.49 -14.63 21.65
C VAL A 34 -26.68 -15.71 20.96
N LYS A 35 -27.21 -16.25 19.85
CA LYS A 35 -26.33 -16.85 18.85
C LYS A 35 -25.32 -15.78 18.54
N LYS A 36 -24.10 -15.96 19.08
CA LYS A 36 -22.95 -15.13 18.80
C LYS A 36 -22.75 -15.15 17.29
N VAL A 37 -23.47 -14.26 16.61
CA VAL A 37 -23.05 -13.87 15.26
C VAL A 37 -21.75 -13.16 15.50
N GLU A 38 -20.65 -13.88 15.38
CA GLU A 38 -19.34 -13.28 15.19
C GLU A 38 -19.44 -12.44 13.93
N GLY A 39 -20.06 -11.29 14.08
CA GLY A 39 -19.90 -10.20 13.13
C GLY A 39 -18.40 -9.93 13.11
N LYS A 40 -17.70 -10.54 12.15
CA LYS A 40 -16.44 -10.00 11.69
C LYS A 40 -16.74 -8.55 11.38
N LYS A 41 -16.53 -7.68 12.36
CA LYS A 41 -16.35 -6.24 12.14
C LYS A 41 -15.16 -6.16 11.21
N VAL A 42 -15.43 -6.30 9.94
CA VAL A 42 -14.51 -5.88 8.91
C VAL A 42 -14.46 -4.37 9.10
N GLU A 43 -13.53 -3.94 9.96
CA GLU A 43 -13.05 -2.57 9.88
C GLU A 43 -12.75 -2.38 8.39
N LYS A 44 -13.61 -1.65 7.70
CA LYS A 44 -13.29 -1.12 6.38
C LYS A 44 -12.05 -0.28 6.59
N LYS A 45 -10.86 -0.91 6.47
CA LYS A 45 -9.61 -0.19 6.38
C LYS A 45 -9.87 0.86 5.32
N GLU A 46 -9.88 2.11 5.71
CA GLU A 46 -9.96 3.23 4.78
C GLU A 46 -8.94 2.94 3.70
N LYS A 47 -9.43 2.73 2.50
CA LYS A 47 -8.56 2.50 1.35
C LYS A 47 -7.80 3.80 1.17
N LYS A 48 -6.52 3.83 1.57
CA LYS A 48 -5.65 4.97 1.31
C LYS A 48 -5.85 5.37 -0.15
N ALA A 49 -6.12 6.64 -0.38
CA ALA A 49 -6.25 7.16 -1.73
C ALA A 49 -4.99 6.75 -2.52
N ARG A 50 -5.18 6.20 -3.71
CA ARG A 50 -4.07 5.81 -4.59
C ARG A 50 -3.95 6.85 -5.69
N ALA A 51 -2.72 7.19 -6.05
CA ALA A 51 -2.47 8.06 -7.19
C ALA A 51 -3.08 7.46 -8.48
N ARG A 52 -3.59 8.32 -9.35
CA ARG A 52 -4.23 7.92 -10.62
C ARG A 52 -3.28 7.19 -11.56
N PHE A 53 -1.99 7.47 -11.44
CA PHE A 53 -0.92 6.87 -12.22
C PHE A 53 0.33 6.67 -11.35
N PRO A 54 1.29 5.85 -11.78
CA PRO A 54 2.52 5.62 -11.04
C PRO A 54 3.32 6.90 -10.87
N LEU A 55 3.65 7.26 -9.62
CA LEU A 55 4.56 8.35 -9.30
C LEU A 55 5.99 7.81 -9.11
N PRO A 56 7.03 8.61 -9.40
CA PRO A 56 8.41 8.21 -9.16
C PRO A 56 8.70 8.10 -7.66
N PHE A 57 9.79 7.46 -7.31
CA PHE A 57 10.24 7.39 -5.93
C PHE A 57 10.83 8.76 -5.52
N SER A 58 10.24 9.39 -4.51
CA SER A 58 10.62 10.72 -4.03
C SER A 58 11.69 10.73 -2.96
N GLY A 59 12.13 9.57 -2.48
CA GLY A 59 12.96 9.48 -1.27
C GLY A 59 12.17 9.41 0.02
N GLU A 60 10.86 9.62 -0.03
CA GLU A 60 9.98 9.50 1.13
C GLU A 60 9.40 8.10 1.23
N TYR A 61 9.24 7.60 2.46
CA TYR A 61 8.64 6.31 2.72
C TYR A 61 7.82 6.33 4.01
N SER A 62 6.96 5.36 4.19
CA SER A 62 6.09 5.24 5.35
C SER A 62 6.52 4.06 6.23
N ASP A 63 6.83 4.32 7.49
CA ASP A 63 7.23 3.29 8.46
C ASP A 63 6.10 2.30 8.79
N ILE A 64 4.86 2.69 8.64
CA ILE A 64 3.69 1.83 8.87
C ILE A 64 3.41 0.87 7.70
N CYS A 65 3.99 1.15 6.53
CA CYS A 65 3.84 0.32 5.35
C CYS A 65 4.97 -0.73 5.27
N CYS A 66 4.74 -1.75 4.44
CA CYS A 66 5.71 -2.79 4.14
C CYS A 66 7.02 -2.19 3.61
N GLN A 67 8.15 -2.66 4.13
CA GLN A 67 9.50 -2.17 3.78
C GLN A 67 10.07 -2.77 2.49
N ALA A 68 9.28 -3.57 1.78
CA ALA A 68 9.65 -4.11 0.48
C ALA A 68 9.40 -3.10 -0.65
N LEU A 69 10.16 -3.23 -1.71
CA LEU A 69 9.89 -2.53 -2.97
C LEU A 69 8.94 -3.33 -3.86
N ARG A 70 8.16 -2.62 -4.64
CA ARG A 70 7.35 -3.13 -5.76
C ARG A 70 7.90 -2.59 -7.07
N GLN A 71 7.82 -3.38 -8.13
CA GLN A 71 8.32 -2.97 -9.45
C GLN A 71 7.68 -1.67 -9.97
N ASN A 72 6.37 -1.53 -9.81
CA ASN A 72 5.59 -0.34 -10.17
C ASN A 72 6.06 0.31 -11.50
N ASN A 73 5.91 -0.38 -12.62
CA ASN A 73 6.38 0.05 -13.95
C ASN A 73 7.91 0.30 -14.06
N GLY A 74 8.69 -0.38 -13.23
CA GLY A 74 10.14 -0.22 -13.17
C GLY A 74 10.62 0.95 -12.31
N LEU A 75 9.72 1.60 -11.56
CA LEU A 75 10.06 2.74 -10.69
C LEU A 75 10.59 2.31 -9.31
N TYR A 76 10.35 1.07 -8.91
CA TYR A 76 10.76 0.51 -7.61
C TYR A 76 10.32 1.38 -6.43
N THR A 77 9.02 1.51 -6.25
CA THR A 77 8.40 2.27 -5.13
C THR A 77 8.05 1.37 -3.95
N GLN A 78 7.84 1.94 -2.78
CA GLN A 78 7.46 1.21 -1.58
C GLN A 78 6.14 0.44 -1.76
N CYS A 79 6.07 -0.76 -1.22
CA CYS A 79 4.83 -1.52 -1.09
C CYS A 79 3.89 -0.81 -0.11
N GLN A 80 2.68 -0.49 -0.54
CA GLN A 80 1.69 0.25 0.23
C GLN A 80 0.84 -0.62 1.15
N ASP A 81 1.06 -1.93 1.17
CA ASP A 81 0.34 -2.84 2.06
C ASP A 81 0.85 -2.68 3.51
N ALA A 82 -0.03 -2.86 4.49
CA ALA A 82 0.37 -2.84 5.90
C ALA A 82 1.33 -3.99 6.22
N ARG A 83 2.25 -3.76 7.14
CA ARG A 83 3.14 -4.80 7.69
C ARG A 83 2.33 -5.89 8.40
N LYS A 84 2.89 -7.08 8.50
CA LYS A 84 2.32 -8.20 9.26
C LYS A 84 2.87 -8.16 10.67
N GLY A 85 2.06 -7.75 11.64
CA GLY A 85 2.48 -7.62 13.04
C GLY A 85 3.72 -6.72 13.16
N ASP A 86 4.71 -7.16 13.93
CA ASP A 86 5.97 -6.45 14.14
C ASP A 86 7.01 -6.68 13.03
N GLY A 87 6.66 -7.48 12.01
CA GLY A 87 7.55 -7.78 10.89
C GLY A 87 7.74 -6.58 9.94
N SER A 88 8.81 -6.59 9.16
CA SER A 88 9.12 -5.54 8.18
C SER A 88 8.26 -5.64 6.92
N TYR A 89 7.68 -6.80 6.63
CA TYR A 89 6.98 -7.06 5.37
C TYR A 89 5.49 -7.33 5.55
N CYS A 90 4.71 -7.10 4.50
CA CYS A 90 3.35 -7.62 4.39
C CYS A 90 3.38 -9.11 4.04
N LYS A 91 2.25 -9.81 4.22
CA LYS A 91 2.13 -11.27 3.94
C LYS A 91 2.63 -11.69 2.55
N SER A 92 2.42 -10.85 1.55
CA SER A 92 2.84 -11.16 0.17
C SER A 92 4.35 -11.01 -0.01
N CYS A 93 4.94 -9.94 0.53
CA CYS A 93 6.37 -9.68 0.43
C CYS A 93 7.20 -10.60 1.32
N GLU A 94 6.67 -11.02 2.48
CA GLU A 94 7.27 -12.04 3.35
C GLU A 94 7.44 -13.36 2.58
N LYS A 95 6.38 -13.85 1.91
CA LYS A 95 6.46 -15.06 1.07
C LYS A 95 7.46 -14.96 -0.08
N LEU A 96 7.71 -13.74 -0.60
CA LEU A 96 8.71 -13.53 -1.64
C LEU A 96 10.12 -13.49 -1.05
N ALA A 97 10.28 -12.94 0.15
CA ALA A 97 11.53 -12.96 0.87
C ALA A 97 11.92 -14.39 1.28
N ASP A 98 10.96 -15.18 1.78
CA ASP A 98 11.18 -16.59 2.16
C ASP A 98 11.65 -17.47 0.99
N LYS A 99 11.26 -17.14 -0.24
CA LYS A 99 11.69 -17.83 -1.47
C LYS A 99 13.08 -17.42 -1.96
N SER A 100 13.60 -16.32 -1.43
CA SER A 100 14.92 -15.80 -1.78
C SER A 100 15.96 -16.34 -0.81
N GLU A 101 17.08 -16.84 -1.30
CA GLU A 101 18.20 -17.30 -0.47
C GLU A 101 18.75 -16.20 0.46
N ALA A 102 18.65 -14.94 0.03
CA ALA A 102 19.07 -13.79 0.82
C ALA A 102 18.01 -13.29 1.82
N GLY A 103 16.81 -13.89 1.90
CA GLY A 103 15.72 -13.41 2.74
C GLY A 103 15.19 -12.02 2.36
N ILE A 104 15.47 -11.55 1.13
CA ILE A 104 15.12 -10.23 0.62
C ILE A 104 14.06 -10.37 -0.47
N PRO A 105 13.01 -9.52 -0.49
CA PRO A 105 12.03 -9.51 -1.57
C PRO A 105 12.65 -9.29 -2.95
N GLU A 106 12.02 -9.81 -4.00
CA GLU A 106 12.53 -9.84 -5.38
C GLU A 106 13.05 -8.49 -5.91
N TYR A 107 12.44 -7.40 -5.48
CA TYR A 107 12.78 -6.04 -5.92
C TYR A 107 13.57 -5.26 -4.88
N GLY A 108 14.04 -5.91 -3.81
CA GLY A 108 14.79 -5.28 -2.73
C GLY A 108 13.93 -4.60 -1.67
N THR A 109 14.58 -3.78 -0.85
CA THR A 109 13.98 -3.09 0.30
C THR A 109 14.10 -1.58 0.18
N ILE A 110 13.27 -0.86 0.96
CA ILE A 110 13.36 0.59 1.08
C ILE A 110 14.75 1.02 1.60
N ALA A 111 15.31 0.31 2.59
CA ALA A 111 16.63 0.62 3.11
C ALA A 111 17.71 0.57 2.00
N GLN A 112 17.68 -0.45 1.15
CA GLN A 112 18.59 -0.55 0.00
C GLN A 112 18.36 0.58 -1.01
N ARG A 113 17.11 0.98 -1.22
CA ARG A 113 16.76 2.07 -2.12
C ARG A 113 17.24 3.43 -1.60
N MET A 114 17.13 3.65 -0.29
CA MET A 114 17.57 4.90 0.37
C MET A 114 19.08 5.02 0.48
N ALA A 115 19.80 3.91 0.56
CA ALA A 115 21.26 3.89 0.67
C ALA A 115 21.97 4.36 -0.60
N VAL A 116 21.27 4.40 -1.74
CA VAL A 116 21.82 4.80 -3.05
C VAL A 116 21.04 5.97 -3.63
N GLY A 117 21.66 6.72 -4.53
CA GLY A 117 20.98 7.81 -5.23
C GLY A 117 19.71 7.38 -5.98
N PRO A 118 18.80 8.31 -6.25
CA PRO A 118 17.49 7.99 -6.82
C PRO A 118 17.54 7.27 -8.17
N PHE A 119 18.63 7.45 -8.94
CA PHE A 119 18.83 6.84 -10.27
C PHE A 119 19.87 5.70 -10.28
N GLU A 120 20.61 5.51 -9.18
CA GLU A 120 21.70 4.53 -9.10
C GLU A 120 21.24 3.18 -8.55
N TYR A 121 20.03 3.10 -8.09
CA TYR A 121 19.48 1.86 -7.55
C TYR A 121 19.58 0.72 -8.56
N THR A 122 19.92 -0.45 -8.04
CA THR A 122 19.91 -1.70 -8.80
C THR A 122 19.23 -2.75 -7.95
N ASP A 123 18.23 -3.44 -8.51
CA ASP A 123 17.53 -4.50 -7.80
C ASP A 123 18.45 -5.73 -7.62
N PRO A 124 18.05 -6.71 -6.76
CA PRO A 124 18.85 -7.92 -6.55
C PRO A 124 19.15 -8.74 -7.82
N LYS A 125 18.40 -8.50 -8.91
CA LYS A 125 18.60 -9.12 -10.22
C LYS A 125 19.43 -8.28 -11.19
N GLY A 126 20.03 -7.17 -10.73
CA GLY A 126 20.86 -6.29 -11.56
C GLY A 126 20.09 -5.34 -12.48
N ARG A 127 18.77 -5.15 -12.29
CA ARG A 127 17.96 -4.26 -13.13
C ARG A 127 17.92 -2.85 -12.53
N LYS A 128 18.10 -1.84 -13.37
CA LYS A 128 18.02 -0.42 -12.99
C LYS A 128 16.58 0.11 -13.10
N PRO A 129 16.25 1.18 -12.35
CA PRO A 129 14.96 1.86 -12.50
C PRO A 129 14.75 2.37 -13.93
N THR A 130 13.50 2.31 -14.35
CA THR A 130 13.08 2.90 -15.62
C THR A 130 13.04 4.42 -15.47
N PRO A 131 13.66 5.20 -16.39
CA PRO A 131 13.51 6.65 -16.40
C PRO A 131 12.03 7.05 -16.43
N TYR A 132 11.67 8.01 -15.57
CA TYR A 132 10.25 8.36 -15.39
C TYR A 132 9.61 8.94 -16.66
N THR A 133 10.40 9.61 -17.50
CA THR A 133 9.95 10.09 -18.82
C THR A 133 9.38 9.00 -19.71
N LYS A 134 9.90 7.76 -19.63
CA LYS A 134 9.33 6.62 -20.36
C LYS A 134 7.96 6.22 -19.82
N VAL A 135 7.76 6.33 -18.51
CA VAL A 135 6.46 6.07 -17.87
C VAL A 135 5.46 7.17 -18.25
N MET A 136 5.87 8.43 -18.23
CA MET A 136 5.06 9.56 -18.67
C MET A 136 4.61 9.38 -20.14
N ASN A 137 5.52 9.04 -21.04
CA ASN A 137 5.20 8.79 -22.44
C ASN A 137 4.21 7.63 -22.61
N LYS A 138 4.38 6.54 -21.86
CA LYS A 138 3.47 5.38 -21.86
C LYS A 138 2.04 5.76 -21.46
N TYR A 139 1.89 6.61 -20.46
CA TYR A 139 0.60 7.03 -19.93
C TYR A 139 0.11 8.36 -20.52
N LYS A 140 0.86 8.96 -21.47
CA LYS A 140 0.59 10.27 -22.09
C LYS A 140 0.39 11.38 -21.06
N LEU A 141 1.24 11.41 -20.04
CA LEU A 141 1.19 12.38 -18.96
C LEU A 141 2.06 13.60 -19.27
N THR A 142 1.57 14.78 -18.88
CA THR A 142 2.37 16.02 -18.88
C THR A 142 3.06 16.17 -17.51
N GLN A 143 4.13 16.95 -17.48
CA GLN A 143 4.85 17.25 -16.23
C GLN A 143 3.93 17.92 -15.20
N GLU A 144 3.08 18.84 -15.64
CA GLU A 144 2.11 19.56 -14.80
C GLU A 144 1.14 18.59 -14.11
N GLN A 145 0.56 17.65 -14.86
CA GLN A 145 -0.36 16.64 -14.31
C GLN A 145 0.32 15.77 -13.24
N VAL A 146 1.60 15.46 -13.45
CA VAL A 146 2.38 14.67 -12.52
C VAL A 146 2.65 15.45 -11.22
N ILE A 147 3.00 16.72 -11.34
CA ILE A 147 3.24 17.60 -10.19
C ILE A 147 1.93 17.80 -9.40
N GLU A 148 0.82 18.09 -10.08
CA GLU A 148 -0.49 18.23 -9.41
C GLU A 148 -0.89 16.97 -8.63
N GLU A 149 -0.68 15.82 -9.22
CA GLU A 149 -1.02 14.57 -8.53
C GLU A 149 -0.07 14.30 -7.36
N ALA A 150 1.22 14.56 -7.51
CA ALA A 150 2.20 14.42 -6.44
C ALA A 150 1.90 15.32 -5.23
N VAL A 151 1.51 16.57 -5.47
CA VAL A 151 1.11 17.54 -4.43
C VAL A 151 -0.06 17.02 -3.60
N LYS A 152 -1.04 16.34 -4.19
CA LYS A 152 -2.19 15.73 -3.47
C LYS A 152 -1.76 14.68 -2.45
N PHE A 153 -0.63 14.06 -2.68
CA PHE A 153 -0.05 13.04 -1.79
C PHE A 153 1.10 13.59 -0.93
N GLY A 154 1.38 14.89 -0.98
CA GLY A 154 2.49 15.52 -0.25
C GLY A 154 3.86 15.09 -0.77
N ILE A 155 3.95 14.61 -2.00
CA ILE A 155 5.19 14.07 -2.59
C ILE A 155 5.87 15.19 -3.40
N THR A 156 7.15 15.44 -3.10
CA THR A 156 7.99 16.32 -3.91
C THR A 156 8.78 15.49 -4.92
N ILE A 157 8.64 15.80 -6.20
CA ILE A 157 9.35 15.10 -7.28
C ILE A 157 10.57 15.91 -7.67
N ASN A 158 11.75 15.26 -7.68
CA ASN A 158 12.98 15.88 -8.16
C ASN A 158 12.87 16.13 -9.69
N GLU A 159 13.27 17.32 -10.13
CA GLU A 159 13.26 17.73 -11.55
C GLU A 159 14.06 16.78 -12.46
N GLU A 160 15.07 16.12 -11.94
CA GLU A 160 15.86 15.12 -12.67
C GLU A 160 15.00 13.97 -13.24
N HIS A 161 13.86 13.67 -12.62
CA HIS A 161 12.93 12.67 -13.14
C HIS A 161 12.28 13.05 -14.48
N PHE A 162 12.26 14.33 -14.80
CA PHE A 162 11.69 14.85 -16.05
C PHE A 162 12.73 14.99 -17.16
N VAL A 163 14.01 14.83 -16.85
CA VAL A 163 15.07 14.85 -17.87
C VAL A 163 15.07 13.54 -18.66
N ALA A 164 14.94 13.66 -19.98
CA ALA A 164 15.00 12.49 -20.84
C ALA A 164 16.42 11.89 -20.79
N PRO A 165 16.56 10.56 -20.60
CA PRO A 165 17.87 9.95 -20.67
C PRO A 165 18.44 10.10 -22.08
N VAL A 166 19.71 10.42 -22.18
CA VAL A 166 20.43 10.44 -23.46
C VAL A 166 20.34 9.02 -24.04
N GLU A 167 19.64 8.88 -25.17
CA GLU A 167 19.54 7.61 -25.87
C GLU A 167 20.90 7.25 -26.45
N THR A 168 21.67 6.45 -25.75
CA THR A 168 22.79 5.74 -26.37
C THR A 168 22.19 4.70 -27.30
N LYS A 169 22.17 4.99 -28.61
CA LYS A 169 21.81 4.03 -29.65
C LYS A 169 22.76 2.82 -29.47
N ARG A 170 22.22 1.72 -28.95
CA ARG A 170 22.93 0.43 -29.01
C ARG A 170 22.96 0.03 -30.49
N GLY A 171 23.94 0.51 -31.20
CA GLY A 171 24.24 0.02 -32.52
C GLY A 171 24.53 -1.48 -32.42
N ARG A 172 23.78 -2.29 -33.16
CA ARG A 172 24.14 -3.68 -33.37
C ARG A 172 25.55 -3.65 -34.01
N PRO A 173 26.56 -4.35 -33.43
CA PRO A 173 27.87 -4.40 -34.07
C PRO A 173 27.68 -4.88 -35.51
N ALA A 174 28.18 -4.11 -36.50
CA ALA A 174 28.19 -4.54 -37.89
C ALA A 174 29.03 -5.81 -37.97
N GLN A 175 28.44 -6.91 -38.44
CA GLN A 175 29.20 -8.11 -38.71
C GLN A 175 30.17 -7.79 -39.85
N PRO A 176 31.47 -8.12 -39.72
CA PRO A 176 32.39 -7.98 -40.83
C PRO A 176 31.96 -8.92 -41.95
N LYS A 177 31.90 -8.38 -43.18
CA LYS A 177 31.67 -9.16 -44.41
C LYS A 177 32.87 -10.00 -44.71
#